data_24932a6d6a34ae7917c425667199f7b8
#
_entry.id   24932a6d6a34ae7917c425667199f7b8
#
_cell.length_a   1.000
_cell.length_b   1.000
_cell.length_c   1.000
_cell.angle_alpha   90.00
_cell.angle_beta   90.00
_cell.angle_gamma   90.00
#
_symmetry.space_group_name_H-M   'P 1'
#
loop_
_entity.id
_entity.type
_entity.pdbx_description
1 polymer ?
#
loop_
_entity_poly.entity_id
_entity_poly.type
_entity_poly.pdbx_seq_one_letter_code
_entity_poly.pdbx_strand_id
1 'polypeptide(L)'
;MTTGYPKNIGKYEVQGILGRGGMGVVYKAFDPAIHRQVAIKTITKSAMDPSELQYAIARFRHEAQAVGRLTHPRIAAIYDYGEDAELAYIVMELVHGKSLYEHLQNKAKFDLAEIGEIIRQLLDGLGYAHAQGVVHRDIKPSN
;
A
#
# COMPACT_ATOMS: atom_id res chain seq x y z
N MET A 1 -11.48 -10.76 -24.19
CA MET A 1 -10.17 -10.09 -23.98
C MET A 1 -9.80 -10.27 -22.52
N THR A 2 -8.76 -11.03 -22.24
CA THR A 2 -8.26 -11.21 -20.87
C THR A 2 -7.64 -9.86 -20.42
N THR A 3 -8.29 -9.19 -19.50
CA THR A 3 -7.71 -8.06 -18.78
C THR A 3 -6.43 -8.59 -18.13
N GLY A 4 -5.27 -7.99 -18.36
CA GLY A 4 -3.95 -8.49 -17.90
C GLY A 4 -3.77 -8.53 -16.37
N TYR A 5 -4.86 -8.79 -15.61
CA TYR A 5 -4.90 -8.95 -14.16
C TYR A 5 -6.03 -9.92 -13.74
N PRO A 6 -5.95 -10.55 -12.55
CA PRO A 6 -6.97 -11.47 -12.05
C PRO A 6 -8.31 -10.76 -11.88
N LYS A 7 -9.41 -11.48 -12.08
CA LYS A 7 -10.76 -10.93 -11.87
C LYS A 7 -11.01 -10.62 -10.39
N ASN A 8 -10.55 -11.50 -9.51
CA ASN A 8 -10.74 -11.38 -8.06
C ASN A 8 -9.44 -11.70 -7.32
N ILE A 9 -9.26 -11.10 -6.14
CA ILE A 9 -8.27 -11.48 -5.13
C ILE A 9 -9.06 -11.66 -3.83
N GLY A 10 -9.14 -12.91 -3.34
CA GLY A 10 -10.07 -13.27 -2.27
C GLY A 10 -11.50 -12.87 -2.64
N LYS A 11 -12.18 -12.13 -1.77
CA LYS A 11 -13.53 -11.60 -2.01
C LYS A 11 -13.58 -10.30 -2.84
N TYR A 12 -12.43 -9.68 -3.10
CA TYR A 12 -12.33 -8.36 -3.72
C TYR A 12 -12.33 -8.44 -5.23
N GLU A 13 -13.16 -7.63 -5.88
CA GLU A 13 -13.24 -7.51 -7.34
C GLU A 13 -12.17 -6.56 -7.85
N VAL A 14 -11.24 -7.05 -8.67
CA VAL A 14 -10.14 -6.24 -9.21
C VAL A 14 -10.65 -5.35 -10.34
N GLN A 15 -10.39 -4.06 -10.24
CA GLN A 15 -10.81 -3.05 -11.20
C GLN A 15 -9.68 -2.50 -12.08
N GLY A 16 -8.42 -2.70 -11.67
CA GLY A 16 -7.25 -2.23 -12.41
C GLY A 16 -5.95 -2.35 -11.64
N ILE A 17 -4.86 -1.94 -12.27
CA ILE A 17 -3.53 -1.91 -11.68
C ILE A 17 -3.21 -0.46 -11.30
N LEU A 18 -2.79 -0.24 -10.04
CA LEU A 18 -2.29 1.06 -9.55
C LEU A 18 -0.79 1.19 -9.73
N GLY A 19 -0.05 0.10 -9.58
CA GLY A 19 1.40 0.10 -9.73
C GLY A 19 1.99 -1.31 -9.74
N ARG A 20 3.25 -1.40 -10.18
CA ARG A 20 4.06 -2.62 -10.17
C ARG A 20 5.37 -2.33 -9.47
N GLY A 21 5.82 -3.22 -8.61
CA GLY A 21 7.09 -3.13 -7.89
C GLY A 21 7.84 -4.45 -7.92
N GLY A 22 9.05 -4.47 -7.36
CA GLY A 22 9.91 -5.66 -7.37
C GLY A 22 9.32 -6.88 -6.65
N MET A 23 8.43 -6.69 -5.70
CA MET A 23 7.82 -7.78 -4.91
C MET A 23 6.41 -8.15 -5.37
N GLY A 24 5.77 -7.37 -6.24
CA GLY A 24 4.41 -7.66 -6.68
C GLY A 24 3.68 -6.48 -7.29
N VAL A 25 2.38 -6.58 -7.33
CA VAL A 25 1.48 -5.63 -7.98
C VAL A 25 0.55 -5.01 -6.95
N VAL A 26 0.26 -3.72 -7.12
CA VAL A 26 -0.80 -3.03 -6.37
C VAL A 26 -2.00 -2.85 -7.29
N TYR A 27 -3.14 -3.37 -6.85
CA TYR A 27 -4.40 -3.32 -7.59
C TYR A 27 -5.37 -2.32 -6.97
N LYS A 28 -6.16 -1.69 -7.82
CA LYS A 28 -7.41 -1.07 -7.41
C LYS A 28 -8.48 -2.16 -7.41
N ALA A 29 -9.23 -2.26 -6.33
CA ALA A 29 -10.28 -3.27 -6.20
C ALA A 29 -11.50 -2.72 -5.45
N PHE A 30 -12.58 -3.50 -5.46
CA PHE A 30 -13.84 -3.19 -4.80
C PHE A 30 -14.20 -4.29 -3.80
N ASP A 31 -14.56 -3.91 -2.58
CA ASP A 31 -15.13 -4.80 -1.57
C ASP A 31 -16.66 -4.80 -1.73
N PRO A 32 -17.26 -5.88 -2.27
CA PRO A 32 -18.70 -5.94 -2.49
C PRO A 32 -19.51 -6.09 -1.20
N ALA A 33 -18.89 -6.55 -0.11
CA ALA A 33 -19.58 -6.77 1.16
C ALA A 33 -19.92 -5.45 1.87
N ILE A 34 -19.07 -4.45 1.74
CA ILE A 34 -19.23 -3.13 2.39
C ILE A 34 -19.25 -1.98 1.37
N HIS A 35 -19.35 -2.29 0.08
CA HIS A 35 -19.45 -1.32 -1.02
C HIS A 35 -18.36 -0.25 -1.00
N ARG A 36 -17.08 -0.66 -0.87
CA ARG A 36 -15.94 0.25 -0.76
C ARG A 36 -14.83 -0.07 -1.75
N GLN A 37 -14.23 0.97 -2.34
CA GLN A 37 -12.99 0.83 -3.10
C GLN A 37 -11.80 0.68 -2.14
N VAL A 38 -10.86 -0.18 -2.53
CA VAL A 38 -9.65 -0.50 -1.76
C VAL A 38 -8.43 -0.58 -2.68
N ALA A 39 -7.25 -0.45 -2.12
CA ALA A 39 -6.00 -0.84 -2.76
C ALA A 39 -5.57 -2.21 -2.23
N ILE A 40 -5.06 -3.08 -3.10
CA ILE A 40 -4.57 -4.41 -2.72
C ILE A 40 -3.12 -4.54 -3.18
N LYS A 41 -2.20 -4.60 -2.21
CA LYS A 41 -0.78 -4.89 -2.45
C LYS A 41 -0.58 -6.40 -2.39
N THR A 42 0.09 -6.99 -3.39
CA THR A 42 0.27 -8.44 -3.48
C THR A 42 1.73 -8.84 -3.51
N ILE A 43 2.01 -10.06 -3.06
CA ILE A 43 3.22 -10.81 -3.34
C ILE A 43 2.81 -12.07 -4.11
N THR A 44 3.41 -12.29 -5.29
CA THR A 44 3.20 -13.51 -6.09
C THR A 44 4.19 -14.57 -5.65
N LYS A 45 3.69 -15.67 -5.10
CA LYS A 45 4.53 -16.73 -4.51
C LYS A 45 5.39 -17.45 -5.53
N SER A 46 4.89 -17.66 -6.75
CA SER A 46 5.62 -18.34 -7.84
C SER A 46 6.77 -17.50 -8.45
N ALA A 47 6.85 -16.21 -8.11
CA ALA A 47 7.87 -15.31 -8.65
C ALA A 47 9.17 -15.26 -7.81
N MET A 48 9.24 -16.02 -6.72
CA MET A 48 10.36 -16.03 -5.76
C MET A 48 10.89 -17.43 -5.52
N ASP A 49 12.18 -17.53 -5.18
CA ASP A 49 12.75 -18.77 -4.70
C ASP A 49 12.12 -19.19 -3.36
N PRO A 50 11.91 -20.50 -3.10
CA PRO A 50 11.24 -20.97 -1.88
C PRO A 50 11.91 -20.50 -0.58
N SER A 51 13.23 -20.34 -0.57
CA SER A 51 13.97 -19.84 0.60
C SER A 51 13.72 -18.35 0.88
N GLU A 52 13.59 -17.55 -0.16
CA GLU A 52 13.30 -16.11 -0.07
C GLU A 52 11.82 -15.84 0.19
N LEU A 53 10.94 -16.69 -0.36
CA LEU A 53 9.50 -16.56 -0.27
C LEU A 53 9.00 -16.57 1.18
N GLN A 54 9.47 -17.52 2.00
CA GLN A 54 9.03 -17.61 3.40
C GLN A 54 9.40 -16.34 4.19
N TYR A 55 10.61 -15.82 3.96
CA TYR A 55 11.05 -14.58 4.59
C TYR A 55 10.24 -13.38 4.11
N ALA A 56 10.01 -13.28 2.80
CA ALA A 56 9.21 -12.19 2.20
C ALA A 56 7.76 -12.19 2.73
N ILE A 57 7.12 -13.35 2.82
CA ILE A 57 5.76 -13.48 3.35
C ILE A 57 5.70 -13.14 4.84
N ALA A 58 6.65 -13.64 5.64
CA ALA A 58 6.72 -13.34 7.07
C ALA A 58 6.88 -11.83 7.31
N ARG A 59 7.76 -11.18 6.55
CA ARG A 59 7.96 -9.73 6.59
C ARG A 59 6.71 -8.96 6.17
N PHE A 60 6.05 -9.39 5.11
CA PHE A 60 4.83 -8.79 4.58
C PHE A 60 3.66 -8.88 5.58
N ARG A 61 3.49 -10.04 6.21
CA ARG A 61 2.51 -10.25 7.29
C ARG A 61 2.82 -9.38 8.51
N HIS A 62 4.09 -9.31 8.91
CA HIS A 62 4.51 -8.47 10.04
C HIS A 62 4.27 -6.98 9.75
N GLU A 63 4.53 -6.51 8.51
CA GLU A 63 4.22 -5.15 8.07
C GLU A 63 2.71 -4.87 8.21
N ALA A 64 1.86 -5.78 7.72
CA ALA A 64 0.40 -5.66 7.84
C ALA A 64 -0.06 -5.59 9.31
N GLN A 65 0.50 -6.42 10.18
CA GLN A 65 0.15 -6.45 11.60
C GLN A 65 0.62 -5.19 12.35
N ALA A 66 1.81 -4.68 12.04
CA ALA A 66 2.35 -3.49 12.67
C ALA A 66 1.55 -2.24 12.28
N VAL A 67 1.32 -2.04 10.97
CA VAL A 67 0.60 -0.88 10.43
C VAL A 67 -0.91 -1.01 10.66
N GLY A 68 -1.46 -2.22 10.68
CA GLY A 68 -2.89 -2.47 10.90
C GLY A 68 -3.42 -2.01 12.27
N ARG A 69 -2.53 -1.71 13.22
CA ARG A 69 -2.89 -1.14 14.54
C ARG A 69 -2.92 0.40 14.51
N LEU A 70 -2.40 1.01 13.45
CA LEU A 70 -2.33 2.46 13.35
C LEU A 70 -3.65 3.02 12.83
N THR A 71 -4.18 4.03 13.51
CA THR A 71 -5.36 4.79 13.06
C THR A 71 -5.02 6.26 13.14
N HIS A 72 -4.74 6.87 11.99
CA HIS A 72 -4.31 8.26 11.91
C HIS A 72 -4.68 8.86 10.54
N PRO A 73 -5.16 10.11 10.45
CA PRO A 73 -5.62 10.70 9.18
C PRO A 73 -4.51 10.90 8.14
N ARG A 74 -3.24 10.80 8.53
CA ARG A 74 -2.07 10.92 7.63
C ARG A 74 -1.41 9.58 7.31
N ILE A 75 -2.04 8.46 7.69
CA ILE A 75 -1.54 7.11 7.44
C ILE A 75 -2.66 6.32 6.76
N ALA A 76 -2.37 5.73 5.60
CA ALA A 76 -3.31 4.86 4.91
C ALA A 76 -3.63 3.64 5.79
N ALA A 77 -4.90 3.41 6.06
CA ALA A 77 -5.34 2.32 6.92
C ALA A 77 -5.18 0.97 6.24
N ILE A 78 -4.74 -0.05 6.98
CA ILE A 78 -4.81 -1.45 6.56
C ILE A 78 -6.14 -2.03 7.05
N TYR A 79 -6.86 -2.70 6.15
CA TYR A 79 -8.17 -3.24 6.43
C TYR A 79 -8.17 -4.75 6.61
N ASP A 80 -7.31 -5.45 5.87
CA ASP A 80 -7.30 -6.92 5.86
C ASP A 80 -5.95 -7.46 5.37
N TYR A 81 -5.66 -8.71 5.70
CA TYR A 81 -4.57 -9.51 5.17
C TYR A 81 -5.11 -10.86 4.77
N GLY A 82 -4.75 -11.34 3.61
CA GLY A 82 -5.11 -12.66 3.13
C GLY A 82 -3.95 -13.37 2.46
N GLU A 83 -4.08 -14.69 2.37
CA GLU A 83 -3.07 -15.56 1.77
C GLU A 83 -3.76 -16.80 1.20
N ASP A 84 -3.42 -17.15 -0.04
CA ASP A 84 -3.82 -18.39 -0.68
C ASP A 84 -2.59 -19.13 -1.25
N ALA A 85 -2.80 -20.12 -2.10
CA ALA A 85 -1.72 -20.91 -2.69
C ALA A 85 -0.79 -20.08 -3.59
N GLU A 86 -1.29 -19.04 -4.24
CA GLU A 86 -0.58 -18.26 -5.27
C GLU A 86 -0.13 -16.89 -4.79
N LEU A 87 -0.91 -16.26 -3.92
CA LEU A 87 -0.72 -14.89 -3.48
C LEU A 87 -0.74 -14.74 -1.96
N ALA A 88 0.06 -13.77 -1.46
CA ALA A 88 -0.21 -13.09 -0.20
C ALA A 88 -0.60 -11.64 -0.53
N TYR A 89 -1.59 -11.09 0.19
CA TYR A 89 -2.10 -9.75 -0.11
C TYR A 89 -2.49 -8.96 1.15
N ILE A 90 -2.28 -7.65 1.08
CA ILE A 90 -2.73 -6.67 2.07
C ILE A 90 -3.78 -5.79 1.42
N VAL A 91 -4.92 -5.65 2.07
CA VAL A 91 -6.00 -4.75 1.67
C VAL A 91 -5.90 -3.47 2.49
N MET A 92 -5.86 -2.34 1.80
CA MET A 92 -5.66 -1.05 2.44
C MET A 92 -6.53 0.04 1.83
N GLU A 93 -6.54 1.17 2.49
CA GLU A 93 -7.19 2.38 2.02
C GLU A 93 -6.70 2.75 0.61
N LEU A 94 -7.66 2.98 -0.29
CA LEU A 94 -7.36 3.58 -1.58
C LEU A 94 -7.25 5.09 -1.42
N VAL A 95 -6.03 5.59 -1.48
CA VAL A 95 -5.77 7.03 -1.45
C VAL A 95 -6.04 7.61 -2.84
N HIS A 96 -6.97 8.56 -2.91
CA HIS A 96 -7.27 9.27 -4.15
C HIS A 96 -6.30 10.44 -4.35
N GLY A 97 -5.77 10.58 -5.56
CA GLY A 97 -4.82 11.64 -5.89
C GLY A 97 -3.53 11.10 -6.48
N LYS A 98 -2.48 11.90 -6.38
CA LYS A 98 -1.16 11.60 -6.91
C LYS A 98 -0.12 11.61 -5.79
N SER A 99 0.90 10.76 -5.92
CA SER A 99 2.06 10.80 -5.04
C SER A 99 2.86 12.09 -5.23
N LEU A 100 3.64 12.46 -4.23
CA LEU A 100 4.57 13.57 -4.37
C LEU A 100 5.56 13.34 -5.51
N TYR A 101 5.97 12.09 -5.74
CA TYR A 101 6.80 11.72 -6.88
C TYR A 101 6.16 12.08 -8.23
N GLU A 102 4.86 11.75 -8.43
CA GLU A 102 4.15 12.09 -9.66
C GLU A 102 4.02 13.61 -9.85
N HIS A 103 3.78 14.37 -8.79
CA HIS A 103 3.80 15.83 -8.85
C HIS A 103 5.16 16.37 -9.28
N LEU A 104 6.26 15.86 -8.73
CA LEU A 104 7.62 16.27 -9.08
C LEU A 104 7.96 15.89 -10.53
N GLN A 105 7.58 14.71 -10.99
CA GLN A 105 7.76 14.31 -12.40
C GLN A 105 7.00 15.22 -13.36
N ASN A 106 5.83 15.69 -12.97
CA ASN A 106 5.04 16.67 -13.73
C ASN A 106 5.51 18.13 -13.54
N LYS A 107 6.71 18.31 -12.98
CA LYS A 107 7.32 19.63 -12.74
C LYS A 107 6.44 20.57 -11.91
N ALA A 108 5.63 20.03 -11.00
CA ALA A 108 4.90 20.84 -10.04
C ALA A 108 5.87 21.66 -9.19
N LYS A 109 5.53 22.92 -8.99
CA LYS A 109 6.28 23.83 -8.11
C LYS A 109 5.46 24.00 -6.84
N PHE A 110 6.13 23.89 -5.71
CA PHE A 110 5.55 24.13 -4.40
C PHE A 110 6.18 25.38 -3.81
N ASP A 111 5.38 26.26 -3.24
CA ASP A 111 5.90 27.36 -2.46
C ASP A 111 6.33 26.90 -1.06
N LEU A 112 6.96 27.80 -0.29
CA LEU A 112 7.46 27.45 1.05
C LEU A 112 6.35 27.08 2.04
N ALA A 113 5.17 27.66 1.89
CA ALA A 113 4.04 27.36 2.76
C ALA A 113 3.48 25.95 2.46
N GLU A 114 3.35 25.59 1.18
CA GLU A 114 2.95 24.24 0.74
C GLU A 114 3.96 23.18 1.18
N ILE A 115 5.27 23.45 1.02
CA ILE A 115 6.33 22.54 1.50
C ILE A 115 6.22 22.38 3.01
N GLY A 116 6.06 23.47 3.75
CA GLY A 116 5.90 23.44 5.20
C GLY A 116 4.72 22.60 5.64
N GLU A 117 3.58 22.71 4.95
CA GLU A 117 2.38 21.93 5.27
C GLU A 117 2.56 20.44 4.93
N ILE A 118 3.19 20.11 3.80
CA ILE A 118 3.52 18.71 3.45
C ILE A 118 4.40 18.08 4.53
N ILE A 119 5.47 18.75 4.92
CA ILE A 119 6.40 18.28 5.96
C ILE A 119 5.69 18.15 7.32
N ARG A 120 4.88 19.13 7.69
CA ARG A 120 4.11 19.10 8.96
C ARG A 120 3.20 17.86 9.01
N GLN A 121 2.45 17.57 7.94
CA GLN A 121 1.57 16.39 7.86
C GLN A 121 2.36 15.08 7.90
N LEU A 122 3.48 15.01 7.21
CA LEU A 122 4.37 13.86 7.23
C LEU A 122 4.91 13.59 8.64
N LEU A 123 5.41 14.63 9.32
CA LEU A 123 5.93 14.50 10.69
C LEU A 123 4.84 14.14 11.70
N ASP A 124 3.62 14.63 11.52
CA ASP A 124 2.46 14.29 12.34
C ASP A 124 2.16 12.78 12.27
N GLY A 125 2.05 12.22 11.06
CA GLY A 125 1.87 10.77 10.85
C GLY A 125 3.04 9.93 11.36
N LEU A 126 4.28 10.34 11.08
CA LEU A 126 5.48 9.63 11.54
C LEU A 126 5.61 9.66 13.06
N GLY A 127 5.36 10.82 13.69
CA GLY A 127 5.38 10.96 15.15
C GLY A 127 4.40 10.03 15.82
N TYR A 128 3.17 9.92 15.28
CA TYR A 128 2.17 8.97 15.75
C TYR A 128 2.65 7.52 15.60
N ALA A 129 3.15 7.12 14.43
CA ALA A 129 3.64 5.77 14.18
C ALA A 129 4.81 5.40 15.13
N HIS A 130 5.76 6.32 15.33
CA HIS A 130 6.89 6.13 16.24
C HIS A 130 6.43 5.96 17.70
N ALA A 131 5.45 6.74 18.14
CA ALA A 131 4.86 6.58 19.49
C ALA A 131 4.19 5.21 19.68
N GLN A 132 3.74 4.56 18.59
CA GLN A 132 3.21 3.19 18.58
C GLN A 132 4.30 2.12 18.33
N GLY A 133 5.58 2.51 18.29
CA GLY A 133 6.72 1.60 18.07
C GLY A 133 6.92 1.18 16.60
N VAL A 134 6.26 1.85 15.66
CA VAL A 134 6.37 1.54 14.23
C VAL A 134 7.28 2.55 13.53
N VAL A 135 8.34 2.07 12.88
CA VAL A 135 9.27 2.90 12.09
C VAL A 135 9.14 2.54 10.62
N HIS A 136 8.89 3.51 9.77
CA HIS A 136 8.61 3.31 8.33
C HIS A 136 9.82 2.79 7.53
N ARG A 137 11.02 3.31 7.78
CA ARG A 137 12.32 2.91 7.17
C ARG A 137 12.47 3.13 5.65
N ASP A 138 11.45 3.60 4.94
CA ASP A 138 11.49 3.82 3.48
C ASP A 138 10.66 5.05 3.08
N ILE A 139 10.85 6.18 3.77
CA ILE A 139 10.19 7.44 3.42
C ILE A 139 10.81 8.00 2.15
N LYS A 140 9.97 8.17 1.13
CA LYS A 140 10.35 8.72 -0.18
C LYS A 140 9.13 9.29 -0.90
N PRO A 141 9.31 10.15 -1.91
CA PRO A 141 8.20 10.83 -2.59
C PRO A 141 7.18 9.90 -3.27
N SER A 142 7.55 8.67 -3.56
CA SER A 142 6.68 7.68 -4.18
C SER A 142 5.82 6.86 -3.20
N ASN A 143 6.07 7.05 -1.90
CA ASN A 143 5.33 6.33 -0.85
C ASN A 143 4.32 7.22 -0.15
#